data_3322f9e8e899d54f28f0536eb99d6dc8
#
_entry.id   3322f9e8e899d54f28f0536eb99d6dc8
#
_cell.length_a   1.000
_cell.length_b   1.000
_cell.length_c   1.000
_cell.angle_alpha   90.00
_cell.angle_beta   90.00
_cell.angle_gamma   90.00
#
_symmetry.space_group_name_H-M   'P 1'
#
loop_
_entity.id
_entity.type
_entity.pdbx_description
1 polymer ?
#
loop_
_entity_poly.entity_id
_entity_poly.type
_entity_poly.pdbx_seq_one_letter_code
_entity_poly.pdbx_strand_id
1 'polypeptide(L)'
;SLRRQRQMCIRDRYGNLVFVLPPGYQDHPDLDLYAYIYRYDYLDRLVYKKLPGCAPSYLVYDAAHRLVFSQDGCQRNDSLWSFFVYDIYGRVVVEGECSNSDKHVRTAGETVVLGTLMEGDTGLAYSGYQSSFDLVDPCVYVVNYYDTYDFRTRNGFSAYNFPEGTVSAIGNLTGSILCTHGSSGFIYSADYYDSNKRIVKSLSSRVNGGMDTYATEYSFQGSPLSVLHTHTDSSGYSLTERYTYTYDHSSRLTRVSHQYDNNPSVLLVEHTYDELGRLQTDKLDNGIYATDYAYNIRNWLTGIEGGKFSQSLHYTDGLGVPCYNGNISSMTWKSGAGATPRGYKFSYDRLGRLTDAEYGEGPSLSVNTNRFNEQVTGYDKMGNILGLKRYGQTSATGYDVIDDLSLSYAGNRLKKVADRSGTSAFNNGFEFKDGIDLPAEYEYDENGNLTKDLNKNITAIQYNCLNLPSRVMFANGNSISYLYDAAGRKLRTVHVLEGDSVTT
;
A
#
# COMPACT_ATOMS: atom_id res chain seq x y z
N SER A 1 11.52 6.64 -33.22
CA SER A 1 10.68 5.69 -33.93
C SER A 1 9.98 4.79 -32.92
N LEU A 2 8.65 4.79 -32.92
CA LEU A 2 7.77 3.99 -32.03
C LEU A 2 8.03 2.47 -32.05
N ARG A 3 8.74 1.97 -33.05
CA ARG A 3 9.10 0.54 -33.16
C ARG A 3 10.16 0.09 -32.16
N ARG A 4 10.98 1.00 -31.60
CA ARG A 4 12.08 0.65 -30.66
C ARG A 4 11.67 0.57 -29.18
N GLN A 5 10.43 0.89 -28.84
CA GLN A 5 9.93 0.86 -27.48
C GLN A 5 8.92 -0.27 -27.24
N ARG A 6 8.90 -1.30 -28.08
CA ARG A 6 8.01 -2.43 -27.91
C ARG A 6 8.57 -3.41 -26.88
N GLN A 7 7.79 -3.66 -25.87
CA GLN A 7 7.94 -4.81 -25.00
C GLN A 7 7.74 -6.09 -25.82
N MET A 8 8.64 -7.05 -25.73
CA MET A 8 8.49 -8.35 -26.38
C MET A 8 7.94 -9.33 -25.37
N CYS A 9 6.74 -9.87 -25.66
CA CYS A 9 6.12 -10.96 -24.90
C CYS A 9 6.31 -12.27 -25.64
N ILE A 10 7.10 -13.17 -25.09
CA ILE A 10 7.36 -14.50 -25.66
C ILE A 10 6.46 -15.48 -24.96
N ARG A 11 5.76 -16.32 -25.74
CA ARG A 11 4.87 -17.37 -25.25
C ARG A 11 5.37 -18.73 -25.67
N ASP A 12 5.07 -19.74 -24.87
CA ASP A 12 5.33 -21.14 -25.21
C ASP A 12 4.30 -21.67 -26.25
N ARG A 13 4.42 -22.95 -26.58
CA ARG A 13 3.53 -23.64 -27.54
C ARG A 13 2.08 -23.76 -27.05
N TYR A 14 1.84 -23.59 -25.75
CA TYR A 14 0.50 -23.62 -25.13
C TYR A 14 -0.11 -22.23 -24.98
N GLY A 15 0.65 -21.18 -25.32
CA GLY A 15 0.20 -19.79 -25.21
C GLY A 15 0.55 -19.12 -23.88
N ASN A 16 1.22 -19.81 -22.95
CA ASN A 16 1.63 -19.25 -21.66
C ASN A 16 2.76 -18.24 -21.86
N LEU A 17 2.70 -17.13 -21.10
CA LEU A 17 3.71 -16.08 -21.12
C LEU A 17 4.99 -16.57 -20.43
N VAL A 18 6.09 -16.76 -21.15
CA VAL A 18 7.36 -17.25 -20.55
C VAL A 18 8.39 -16.17 -20.37
N PHE A 19 8.42 -15.13 -21.24
CA PHE A 19 9.29 -13.99 -21.10
C PHE A 19 8.55 -12.69 -21.42
N VAL A 20 8.88 -11.66 -20.64
CA VAL A 20 8.61 -10.28 -21.02
C VAL A 20 9.93 -9.54 -21.05
N LEU A 21 10.33 -9.08 -22.25
CA LEU A 21 11.57 -8.36 -22.48
C LEU A 21 11.21 -6.89 -22.71
N PRO A 22 11.49 -6.00 -21.76
CA PRO A 22 11.20 -4.58 -21.89
C PRO A 22 12.19 -3.88 -22.85
N PRO A 23 11.91 -2.64 -23.25
CA PRO A 23 12.75 -1.92 -24.22
C PRO A 23 14.22 -1.76 -23.84
N GLY A 24 14.52 -1.65 -22.53
CA GLY A 24 15.90 -1.55 -22.03
C GLY A 24 16.76 -2.78 -22.31
N TYR A 25 16.16 -3.96 -22.38
CA TYR A 25 16.84 -5.20 -22.74
C TYR A 25 17.47 -5.16 -24.13
N GLN A 26 16.92 -4.37 -25.06
CA GLN A 26 17.47 -4.24 -26.43
C GLN A 26 18.83 -3.55 -26.47
N ASP A 27 19.10 -2.66 -25.52
CA ASP A 27 20.37 -1.93 -25.42
C ASP A 27 21.38 -2.67 -24.54
N HIS A 28 20.89 -3.36 -23.52
CA HIS A 28 21.68 -4.12 -22.57
C HIS A 28 21.03 -5.48 -22.39
N PRO A 29 21.42 -6.51 -23.15
CA PRO A 29 20.79 -7.83 -23.14
C PRO A 29 21.19 -8.64 -21.90
N ASP A 30 20.73 -8.22 -20.75
CA ASP A 30 20.89 -8.86 -19.46
C ASP A 30 19.50 -9.34 -18.96
N LEU A 31 19.31 -10.66 -18.96
CA LEU A 31 18.04 -11.26 -18.53
C LEU A 31 17.81 -11.08 -17.02
N ASP A 32 18.87 -11.01 -16.23
CA ASP A 32 18.74 -10.86 -14.78
C ASP A 32 18.24 -9.49 -14.38
N LEU A 33 18.73 -8.46 -15.06
CA LEU A 33 18.36 -7.07 -14.78
C LEU A 33 17.04 -6.62 -15.43
N TYR A 34 16.67 -7.21 -16.58
CA TYR A 34 15.56 -6.66 -17.36
C TYR A 34 14.40 -7.59 -17.60
N ALA A 35 14.62 -8.93 -17.61
CA ALA A 35 13.56 -9.84 -18.02
C ALA A 35 12.63 -10.24 -16.89
N TYR A 36 11.34 -10.30 -17.22
CA TYR A 36 10.37 -11.08 -16.45
C TYR A 36 10.41 -12.50 -17.01
N ILE A 37 10.55 -13.52 -16.15
CA ILE A 37 10.66 -14.90 -16.54
C ILE A 37 9.62 -15.71 -15.79
N TYR A 38 8.87 -16.55 -16.53
CA TYR A 38 7.85 -17.43 -15.98
C TYR A 38 8.08 -18.85 -16.48
N ARG A 39 7.85 -19.83 -15.62
CA ARG A 39 7.85 -21.25 -16.01
C ARG A 39 6.61 -21.92 -15.44
N TYR A 40 6.09 -22.84 -16.22
CA TYR A 40 4.87 -23.57 -15.91
C TYR A 40 5.16 -25.06 -15.83
N ASP A 41 4.38 -25.79 -15.06
CA ASP A 41 4.40 -27.25 -15.04
C ASP A 41 3.56 -27.81 -16.19
N TYR A 42 3.44 -29.15 -16.22
CA TYR A 42 2.68 -29.86 -17.25
C TYR A 42 1.14 -29.64 -17.16
N LEU A 43 0.65 -29.01 -16.11
CA LEU A 43 -0.75 -28.62 -15.91
C LEU A 43 -0.98 -27.11 -16.12
N ASP A 44 -0.03 -26.43 -16.76
CA ASP A 44 -0.04 -24.98 -17.02
C ASP A 44 -0.12 -24.12 -15.74
N ARG A 45 0.34 -24.63 -14.58
CA ARG A 45 0.42 -23.85 -13.33
C ARG A 45 1.78 -23.19 -13.25
N LEU A 46 1.79 -21.91 -12.81
CA LEU A 46 3.02 -21.12 -12.63
C LEU A 46 3.85 -21.68 -11.47
N VAL A 47 5.01 -22.27 -11.73
CA VAL A 47 5.91 -22.85 -10.70
C VAL A 47 7.17 -22.02 -10.45
N TYR A 48 7.44 -21.05 -11.31
CA TYR A 48 8.62 -20.19 -11.23
C TYR A 48 8.29 -18.80 -11.78
N LYS A 49 8.61 -17.77 -11.02
CA LYS A 49 8.46 -16.36 -11.41
C LYS A 49 9.73 -15.60 -11.04
N LYS A 50 10.29 -14.86 -11.99
CA LYS A 50 11.42 -13.96 -11.76
C LYS A 50 11.05 -12.55 -12.23
N LEU A 51 11.22 -11.58 -11.37
CA LEU A 51 11.10 -10.16 -11.70
C LEU A 51 12.47 -9.59 -12.10
N PRO A 52 12.52 -8.50 -12.88
CA PRO A 52 13.76 -7.83 -13.24
C PRO A 52 14.58 -7.43 -12.02
N GLY A 53 15.86 -7.84 -12.01
CA GLY A 53 16.79 -7.53 -10.93
C GLY A 53 16.54 -8.27 -9.60
N CYS A 54 15.48 -9.06 -9.46
CA CYS A 54 15.18 -9.83 -8.24
C CYS A 54 15.59 -11.30 -8.40
N ALA A 55 15.77 -11.99 -7.28
CA ALA A 55 15.86 -13.44 -7.28
C ALA A 55 14.49 -14.06 -7.63
N PRO A 56 14.47 -15.31 -8.14
CA PRO A 56 13.22 -15.96 -8.51
C PRO A 56 12.40 -16.40 -7.29
N SER A 57 11.07 -16.43 -7.46
CA SER A 57 10.15 -17.09 -6.54
C SER A 57 9.74 -18.45 -7.08
N TYR A 58 9.60 -19.44 -6.20
CA TYR A 58 9.14 -20.79 -6.50
C TYR A 58 7.77 -21.01 -5.89
N LEU A 59 6.91 -21.77 -6.60
CA LEU A 59 5.56 -22.09 -6.17
C LEU A 59 5.34 -23.60 -6.30
N VAL A 60 4.74 -24.21 -5.29
CA VAL A 60 4.44 -25.63 -5.23
C VAL A 60 2.96 -25.82 -4.98
N TYR A 61 2.35 -26.67 -5.77
CA TYR A 61 0.91 -26.95 -5.72
C TYR A 61 0.68 -28.40 -5.27
N ASP A 62 -0.40 -28.62 -4.53
CA ASP A 62 -0.85 -29.94 -4.13
C ASP A 62 -1.57 -30.70 -5.27
N ALA A 63 -1.96 -31.94 -5.02
CA ALA A 63 -2.71 -32.77 -5.98
C ALA A 63 -4.12 -32.19 -6.29
N ALA A 64 -4.66 -31.33 -5.47
CA ALA A 64 -5.89 -30.58 -5.72
C ALA A 64 -5.67 -29.23 -6.44
N HIS A 65 -4.46 -29.00 -6.99
CA HIS A 65 -4.06 -27.81 -7.73
C HIS A 65 -4.07 -26.49 -6.92
N ARG A 66 -3.98 -26.55 -5.59
CA ARG A 66 -3.91 -25.39 -4.71
C ARG A 66 -2.45 -25.06 -4.39
N LEU A 67 -2.11 -23.77 -4.31
CA LEU A 67 -0.78 -23.32 -3.89
C LEU A 67 -0.56 -23.66 -2.41
N VAL A 68 0.35 -24.58 -2.11
CA VAL A 68 0.61 -25.02 -0.72
C VAL A 68 1.94 -24.54 -0.18
N PHE A 69 2.92 -24.25 -1.07
CA PHE A 69 4.18 -23.63 -0.65
C PHE A 69 4.63 -22.58 -1.66
N SER A 70 5.27 -21.54 -1.15
CA SER A 70 5.99 -20.55 -1.95
C SER A 70 7.30 -20.18 -1.28
N GLN A 71 8.29 -19.76 -2.08
CA GLN A 71 9.58 -19.32 -1.58
C GLN A 71 10.09 -18.17 -2.43
N ASP A 72 10.37 -17.03 -1.83
CA ASP A 72 11.02 -15.91 -2.49
C ASP A 72 12.56 -15.92 -2.33
N GLY A 73 13.25 -14.87 -2.78
CA GLY A 73 14.71 -14.79 -2.74
C GLY A 73 15.26 -14.70 -1.32
N CYS A 74 14.65 -13.91 -0.46
CA CYS A 74 15.08 -13.74 0.94
C CYS A 74 14.82 -15.01 1.75
N GLN A 75 13.64 -15.62 1.62
CA GLN A 75 13.31 -16.89 2.27
C GLN A 75 14.26 -18.03 1.89
N ARG A 76 14.78 -18.00 0.64
CA ARG A 76 15.75 -19.03 0.20
C ARG A 76 17.07 -18.90 0.93
N ASN A 77 17.53 -17.68 1.23
CA ASN A 77 18.75 -17.47 2.03
C ASN A 77 18.59 -17.99 3.46
N ASP A 78 17.37 -17.89 4.00
CA ASP A 78 17.04 -18.34 5.36
C ASP A 78 16.57 -19.81 5.39
N SER A 79 16.49 -20.48 4.24
CA SER A 79 15.97 -21.85 4.09
C SER A 79 14.52 -22.00 4.58
N LEU A 80 13.70 -20.96 4.40
CA LEU A 80 12.29 -20.93 4.77
C LEU A 80 11.38 -21.08 3.54
N TRP A 81 10.18 -21.59 3.78
CA TRP A 81 9.08 -21.67 2.83
C TRP A 81 7.81 -21.12 3.46
N SER A 82 7.09 -20.25 2.79
CA SER A 82 5.70 -19.96 3.16
C SER A 82 4.84 -21.19 2.89
N PHE A 83 3.94 -21.53 3.80
CA PHE A 83 3.01 -22.63 3.65
C PHE A 83 1.56 -22.20 3.79
N PHE A 84 0.65 -22.92 3.09
CA PHE A 84 -0.79 -22.71 3.12
C PHE A 84 -1.49 -24.06 3.34
N VAL A 85 -2.30 -24.14 4.37
CA VAL A 85 -3.10 -25.33 4.70
C VAL A 85 -4.57 -25.00 4.43
N TYR A 86 -5.27 -25.90 3.75
CA TYR A 86 -6.65 -25.70 3.31
C TYR A 86 -7.61 -26.65 4.00
N ASP A 87 -8.85 -26.21 4.19
CA ASP A 87 -9.94 -27.12 4.58
C ASP A 87 -10.44 -27.96 3.38
N ILE A 88 -11.43 -28.81 3.63
CA ILE A 88 -12.04 -29.67 2.60
C ILE A 88 -12.78 -28.87 1.50
N TYR A 89 -13.12 -27.59 1.76
CA TYR A 89 -13.79 -26.70 0.83
C TYR A 89 -12.79 -25.85 0.02
N GLY A 90 -11.49 -25.98 0.27
CA GLY A 90 -10.43 -25.23 -0.41
C GLY A 90 -10.20 -23.82 0.12
N ARG A 91 -10.62 -23.53 1.37
CA ARG A 91 -10.38 -22.24 2.05
C ARG A 91 -9.10 -22.35 2.89
N VAL A 92 -8.27 -21.31 2.89
CA VAL A 92 -7.04 -21.28 3.70
C VAL A 92 -7.41 -21.20 5.18
N VAL A 93 -7.00 -22.17 5.95
CA VAL A 93 -7.25 -22.24 7.40
C VAL A 93 -6.02 -21.93 8.25
N VAL A 94 -4.81 -22.23 7.74
CA VAL A 94 -3.54 -21.86 8.39
C VAL A 94 -2.54 -21.41 7.35
N GLU A 95 -1.82 -20.36 7.67
CA GLU A 95 -0.75 -19.78 6.86
C GLU A 95 0.44 -19.43 7.75
N GLY A 96 1.65 -19.65 7.24
CA GLY A 96 2.87 -19.36 7.99
C GLY A 96 4.13 -19.67 7.20
N GLU A 97 5.25 -19.80 7.91
CA GLU A 97 6.54 -20.24 7.36
C GLU A 97 7.03 -21.51 8.05
N CYS A 98 7.83 -22.28 7.32
CA CYS A 98 8.44 -23.53 7.82
C CYS A 98 9.84 -23.73 7.23
N SER A 99 10.64 -24.59 7.86
CA SER A 99 12.01 -24.93 7.45
C SER A 99 12.12 -26.26 6.69
N ASN A 100 11.05 -26.67 6.03
CA ASN A 100 11.06 -27.89 5.23
C ASN A 100 12.10 -27.82 4.09
N SER A 101 12.80 -28.93 3.85
CA SER A 101 13.74 -29.01 2.73
C SER A 101 13.01 -28.99 1.38
N ASP A 102 13.66 -28.47 0.33
CA ASP A 102 13.12 -28.43 -1.03
C ASP A 102 12.62 -29.79 -1.52
N LYS A 103 13.33 -30.84 -1.18
CA LYS A 103 12.94 -32.23 -1.56
C LYS A 103 11.63 -32.62 -0.89
N HIS A 104 11.47 -32.28 0.40
CA HIS A 104 10.26 -32.62 1.15
C HIS A 104 9.06 -31.76 0.65
N VAL A 105 9.24 -30.45 0.46
CA VAL A 105 8.19 -29.56 -0.07
C VAL A 105 7.63 -30.05 -1.41
N ARG A 106 8.50 -30.56 -2.30
CA ARG A 106 8.06 -31.06 -3.62
C ARG A 106 7.16 -32.29 -3.53
N THR A 107 7.24 -33.09 -2.46
CA THR A 107 6.35 -34.28 -2.27
C THR A 107 4.90 -33.83 -1.97
N ALA A 108 4.65 -32.57 -1.59
CA ALA A 108 3.29 -32.06 -1.44
C ALA A 108 2.49 -32.13 -2.76
N GLY A 109 3.15 -32.10 -3.93
CA GLY A 109 2.49 -32.27 -5.22
C GLY A 109 1.84 -33.63 -5.45
N GLU A 110 2.21 -34.63 -4.68
CA GLU A 110 1.70 -36.00 -4.77
C GLU A 110 0.48 -36.24 -3.86
N THR A 111 0.15 -35.31 -2.96
CA THR A 111 -0.89 -35.43 -1.95
C THR A 111 -1.81 -34.22 -1.93
N VAL A 112 -2.97 -34.35 -1.28
CA VAL A 112 -3.85 -33.21 -1.00
C VAL A 112 -3.53 -32.73 0.41
N VAL A 113 -3.05 -31.47 0.54
CA VAL A 113 -2.70 -30.89 1.84
C VAL A 113 -3.95 -30.33 2.52
N LEU A 114 -4.41 -31.00 3.56
CA LEU A 114 -5.62 -30.65 4.29
C LEU A 114 -5.33 -30.27 5.73
N GLY A 115 -6.04 -29.26 6.21
CA GLY A 115 -6.16 -28.90 7.61
C GLY A 115 -7.42 -29.51 8.23
N THR A 116 -7.24 -30.34 9.25
CA THR A 116 -8.35 -30.92 10.00
C THR A 116 -8.47 -30.20 11.32
N LEU A 117 -9.66 -29.69 11.66
CA LEU A 117 -9.94 -29.08 12.95
C LEU A 117 -10.17 -30.19 14.00
N MET A 118 -9.32 -30.25 15.00
CA MET A 118 -9.35 -31.22 16.08
C MET A 118 -10.06 -30.64 17.32
N GLU A 119 -10.53 -31.51 18.18
CA GLU A 119 -11.01 -31.08 19.49
C GLU A 119 -9.84 -30.61 20.39
N GLY A 120 -10.09 -29.57 21.20
CA GLY A 120 -9.11 -29.00 22.15
C GLY A 120 -8.07 -28.08 21.50
N ASP A 121 -7.14 -27.63 22.35
CA ASP A 121 -6.07 -26.68 21.98
C ASP A 121 -4.80 -27.39 21.51
N THR A 122 -4.93 -28.20 20.47
CA THR A 122 -3.84 -28.95 19.84
C THR A 122 -3.53 -28.41 18.44
N GLY A 123 -2.57 -29.02 17.73
CA GLY A 123 -2.23 -28.69 16.36
C GLY A 123 -1.34 -27.47 16.21
N LEU A 124 -1.34 -26.90 15.02
CA LEU A 124 -0.49 -25.78 14.65
C LEU A 124 -0.81 -24.52 15.48
N ALA A 125 0.17 -24.02 16.22
CA ALA A 125 0.06 -22.85 17.10
C ALA A 125 -1.17 -22.89 18.06
N TYR A 126 -1.51 -24.05 18.58
CA TYR A 126 -2.67 -24.27 19.47
C TYR A 126 -4.03 -23.86 18.83
N SER A 127 -4.09 -23.77 17.51
CA SER A 127 -5.30 -23.37 16.79
C SER A 127 -6.38 -24.45 16.72
N GLY A 128 -6.04 -25.69 17.03
CA GLY A 128 -6.86 -26.87 16.78
C GLY A 128 -6.70 -27.45 15.38
N TYR A 129 -6.06 -26.76 14.44
CA TYR A 129 -5.80 -27.31 13.09
C TYR A 129 -4.55 -28.19 13.07
N GLN A 130 -4.69 -29.38 12.51
CA GLN A 130 -3.59 -30.29 12.19
C GLN A 130 -3.45 -30.38 10.68
N SER A 131 -2.23 -30.22 10.17
CA SER A 131 -1.93 -30.40 8.75
C SER A 131 -1.77 -31.88 8.44
N SER A 132 -2.29 -32.34 7.30
CA SER A 132 -2.02 -33.68 6.75
C SER A 132 -0.62 -33.82 6.16
N PHE A 133 0.09 -32.71 5.93
CA PHE A 133 1.46 -32.64 5.48
C PHE A 133 2.38 -32.28 6.65
N ASP A 134 3.53 -32.95 6.73
CA ASP A 134 4.49 -32.73 7.81
C ASP A 134 5.24 -31.40 7.63
N LEU A 135 5.08 -30.48 8.58
CA LEU A 135 5.70 -29.17 8.60
C LEU A 135 6.82 -29.15 9.64
N VAL A 136 8.02 -28.77 9.22
CA VAL A 136 9.20 -28.66 10.10
C VAL A 136 9.28 -27.25 10.65
N ASP A 137 9.34 -27.09 11.97
CA ASP A 137 9.41 -25.83 12.71
C ASP A 137 8.43 -24.75 12.21
N PRO A 138 7.11 -25.06 12.15
CA PRO A 138 6.16 -24.14 11.58
C PRO A 138 5.97 -22.90 12.46
N CYS A 139 6.17 -21.71 11.87
CA CYS A 139 5.80 -20.42 12.44
C CYS A 139 4.48 -19.98 11.82
N VAL A 140 3.39 -20.04 12.57
CA VAL A 140 2.05 -19.71 12.09
C VAL A 140 1.81 -18.20 12.18
N TYR A 141 1.33 -17.62 11.09
CA TYR A 141 1.02 -16.19 10.97
C TYR A 141 -0.47 -15.90 11.01
N VAL A 142 -1.25 -16.72 10.32
CA VAL A 142 -2.70 -16.57 10.22
C VAL A 142 -3.39 -17.90 10.51
N VAL A 143 -4.45 -17.85 11.31
CA VAL A 143 -5.42 -18.96 11.45
C VAL A 143 -6.81 -18.40 11.17
N ASN A 144 -7.57 -19.10 10.33
CA ASN A 144 -8.94 -18.74 9.98
C ASN A 144 -9.91 -19.83 10.39
N TYR A 145 -11.01 -19.42 11.03
CA TYR A 145 -12.12 -20.28 11.39
C TYR A 145 -13.35 -19.90 10.57
N TYR A 146 -14.05 -20.90 10.08
CA TYR A 146 -15.22 -20.71 9.21
C TYR A 146 -16.44 -21.41 9.78
N ASP A 147 -17.62 -20.99 9.36
CA ASP A 147 -18.91 -21.67 9.53
C ASP A 147 -19.50 -21.63 10.94
N THR A 148 -18.69 -21.82 11.99
CA THR A 148 -19.12 -21.92 13.40
C THR A 148 -18.34 -20.94 14.29
N TYR A 149 -18.76 -20.84 15.54
CA TYR A 149 -18.10 -20.01 16.57
C TYR A 149 -17.47 -20.87 17.69
N ASP A 150 -17.22 -22.14 17.45
CA ASP A 150 -16.69 -23.08 18.47
C ASP A 150 -15.27 -22.73 18.91
N PHE A 151 -14.51 -22.00 18.07
CA PHE A 151 -13.18 -21.49 18.39
C PHE A 151 -13.13 -20.58 19.62
N ARG A 152 -14.26 -19.97 20.04
CA ARG A 152 -14.35 -19.02 21.16
C ARG A 152 -13.87 -19.60 22.51
N THR A 153 -13.98 -20.89 22.69
CA THR A 153 -13.55 -21.59 23.89
C THR A 153 -12.07 -21.98 23.87
N ARG A 154 -11.39 -21.78 22.73
CA ARG A 154 -9.99 -22.16 22.58
C ARG A 154 -9.04 -21.20 23.26
N ASN A 155 -7.83 -21.69 23.54
CA ASN A 155 -6.76 -20.90 24.15
C ASN A 155 -6.53 -19.60 23.35
N GLY A 156 -6.36 -18.48 24.06
CA GLY A 156 -6.28 -17.15 23.49
C GLY A 156 -7.64 -16.49 23.29
N PHE A 157 -8.59 -17.12 22.59
CA PHE A 157 -9.95 -16.60 22.47
C PHE A 157 -10.69 -16.59 23.80
N SER A 158 -10.52 -17.62 24.63
CA SER A 158 -11.18 -17.75 25.95
C SER A 158 -10.82 -16.62 26.92
N ALA A 159 -9.70 -15.90 26.68
CA ALA A 159 -9.34 -14.73 27.48
C ALA A 159 -10.22 -13.49 27.16
N TYR A 160 -10.97 -13.53 26.06
CA TYR A 160 -11.85 -12.47 25.61
C TYR A 160 -13.29 -12.96 25.55
N ASN A 161 -14.23 -12.11 25.86
CA ASN A 161 -15.65 -12.48 25.91
C ASN A 161 -16.31 -12.36 24.52
N PHE A 162 -15.98 -13.28 23.60
CA PHE A 162 -16.63 -13.37 22.31
C PHE A 162 -18.04 -13.99 22.44
N PRO A 163 -19.12 -13.32 22.03
CA PRO A 163 -20.48 -13.82 22.15
C PRO A 163 -20.75 -15.02 21.23
N GLU A 164 -21.86 -15.73 21.47
CA GLU A 164 -22.37 -16.73 20.54
C GLU A 164 -22.95 -16.09 19.28
N GLY A 165 -22.78 -16.77 18.14
CA GLY A 165 -23.47 -16.39 16.90
C GLY A 165 -24.92 -16.81 16.96
N THR A 166 -25.81 -15.87 16.68
CA THR A 166 -27.30 -16.13 16.69
C THR A 166 -27.84 -16.50 15.32
N VAL A 167 -27.04 -16.27 14.27
CA VAL A 167 -27.39 -16.54 12.86
C VAL A 167 -26.35 -17.48 12.26
N SER A 168 -26.78 -18.34 11.34
CA SER A 168 -25.88 -19.28 10.64
C SER A 168 -24.82 -18.53 9.85
N ALA A 169 -23.55 -18.87 10.10
CA ALA A 169 -22.40 -18.29 9.44
C ALA A 169 -21.78 -19.22 8.38
N ILE A 170 -22.49 -20.26 7.95
CA ILE A 170 -22.01 -21.24 6.97
C ILE A 170 -21.52 -20.54 5.70
N GLY A 171 -20.30 -20.84 5.27
CA GLY A 171 -19.61 -20.26 4.14
C GLY A 171 -18.81 -18.98 4.44
N ASN A 172 -18.92 -18.43 5.67
CA ASN A 172 -18.26 -17.17 6.04
C ASN A 172 -17.10 -17.42 7.00
N LEU A 173 -16.13 -16.50 6.98
CA LEU A 173 -15.07 -16.42 7.99
C LEU A 173 -15.66 -15.91 9.31
N THR A 174 -15.57 -16.69 10.36
CA THR A 174 -16.19 -16.37 11.65
C THR A 174 -15.19 -15.91 12.71
N GLY A 175 -13.93 -16.32 12.58
CA GLY A 175 -12.87 -15.89 13.48
C GLY A 175 -11.50 -16.00 12.87
N SER A 176 -10.55 -15.25 13.40
CA SER A 176 -9.15 -15.35 12.97
C SER A 176 -8.19 -15.08 14.13
N ILE A 177 -6.97 -15.64 13.98
CA ILE A 177 -5.80 -15.31 14.77
C ILE A 177 -4.78 -14.71 13.83
N LEU A 178 -4.29 -13.51 14.14
CA LEU A 178 -3.20 -12.85 13.41
C LEU A 178 -2.00 -12.72 14.34
N CYS A 179 -0.86 -13.25 13.94
CA CYS A 179 0.42 -13.05 14.61
C CYS A 179 0.88 -11.59 14.44
N THR A 180 1.67 -11.09 15.37
CA THR A 180 2.33 -9.78 15.26
C THR A 180 3.80 -9.97 14.92
N HIS A 181 4.24 -9.44 13.77
CA HIS A 181 5.65 -9.51 13.33
C HIS A 181 6.51 -8.51 14.10
N GLY A 182 7.43 -9.03 14.91
CA GLY A 182 8.32 -8.23 15.77
C GLY A 182 7.96 -8.32 17.27
N SER A 183 6.96 -9.11 17.63
CA SER A 183 6.67 -9.51 19.01
C SER A 183 5.99 -10.89 19.03
N SER A 184 5.87 -11.53 20.20
CA SER A 184 5.19 -12.81 20.36
C SER A 184 3.68 -12.69 20.59
N GLY A 185 3.06 -11.58 20.16
CA GLY A 185 1.65 -11.31 20.35
C GLY A 185 0.76 -11.88 19.25
N PHE A 186 -0.52 -12.07 19.59
CA PHE A 186 -1.57 -12.47 18.67
C PHE A 186 -2.76 -11.53 18.80
N ILE A 187 -3.45 -11.29 17.69
CA ILE A 187 -4.72 -10.59 17.63
C ILE A 187 -5.79 -11.62 17.32
N TYR A 188 -6.80 -11.70 18.18
CA TYR A 188 -7.94 -12.59 18.05
C TYR A 188 -9.14 -11.80 17.57
N SER A 189 -9.82 -12.25 16.54
CA SER A 189 -11.00 -11.55 16.01
C SER A 189 -12.15 -12.49 15.71
N ALA A 190 -13.38 -11.95 15.75
CA ALA A 190 -14.60 -12.66 15.39
C ALA A 190 -15.57 -11.74 14.68
N ASP A 191 -16.17 -12.23 13.57
CA ASP A 191 -17.16 -11.55 12.76
C ASP A 191 -18.52 -12.24 12.86
N TYR A 192 -19.57 -11.45 13.07
CA TYR A 192 -20.96 -11.91 13.24
C TYR A 192 -21.81 -11.37 12.07
N TYR A 193 -22.65 -12.23 11.57
CA TYR A 193 -23.40 -11.99 10.33
C TYR A 193 -24.89 -11.88 10.58
N ASP A 194 -25.56 -11.13 9.70
CA ASP A 194 -27.03 -11.18 9.56
C ASP A 194 -27.46 -12.29 8.57
N SER A 195 -28.77 -12.42 8.38
CA SER A 195 -29.35 -13.37 7.42
C SER A 195 -28.96 -13.15 5.97
N ASN A 196 -28.47 -11.95 5.62
CA ASN A 196 -27.99 -11.58 4.30
C ASN A 196 -26.47 -11.76 4.17
N LYS A 197 -25.80 -12.38 5.16
CA LYS A 197 -24.34 -12.59 5.23
C LYS A 197 -23.51 -11.31 5.29
N ARG A 198 -24.07 -10.21 5.84
CA ARG A 198 -23.35 -8.96 6.07
C ARG A 198 -22.82 -8.97 7.50
N ILE A 199 -21.60 -8.43 7.71
CA ILE A 199 -21.00 -8.32 9.04
C ILE A 199 -21.72 -7.24 9.83
N VAL A 200 -22.52 -7.65 10.81
CA VAL A 200 -23.26 -6.73 11.70
C VAL A 200 -22.47 -6.44 12.98
N LYS A 201 -21.52 -7.30 13.34
CA LYS A 201 -20.64 -7.07 14.47
C LYS A 201 -19.27 -7.69 14.23
N SER A 202 -18.22 -6.94 14.50
CA SER A 202 -16.83 -7.41 14.46
C SER A 202 -16.16 -7.08 15.79
N LEU A 203 -15.44 -8.05 16.35
CA LEU A 203 -14.66 -7.88 17.58
C LEU A 203 -13.21 -8.23 17.30
N SER A 204 -12.29 -7.46 17.87
CA SER A 204 -10.85 -7.72 17.75
C SER A 204 -10.13 -7.38 19.04
N SER A 205 -9.30 -8.31 19.53
CA SER A 205 -8.40 -8.04 20.65
C SER A 205 -7.30 -7.07 20.21
N ARG A 206 -6.66 -6.41 21.17
CA ARG A 206 -5.56 -5.49 20.93
C ARG A 206 -4.24 -6.02 21.48
N VAL A 207 -3.14 -5.60 20.87
CA VAL A 207 -1.77 -6.00 21.27
C VAL A 207 -1.45 -5.57 22.71
N ASN A 208 -1.97 -4.41 23.14
CA ASN A 208 -1.75 -3.87 24.48
C ASN A 208 -2.83 -4.33 25.49
N GLY A 209 -3.63 -5.34 25.15
CA GLY A 209 -4.81 -5.74 25.88
C GLY A 209 -6.05 -4.88 25.53
N GLY A 210 -7.21 -5.34 25.95
CA GLY A 210 -8.48 -4.72 25.61
C GLY A 210 -9.07 -5.23 24.29
N MET A 211 -10.13 -4.56 23.84
CA MET A 211 -10.93 -5.02 22.69
C MET A 211 -11.53 -3.83 21.92
N ASP A 212 -11.54 -3.94 20.62
CA ASP A 212 -12.33 -3.10 19.73
C ASP A 212 -13.56 -3.86 19.24
N THR A 213 -14.71 -3.22 19.29
CA THR A 213 -15.98 -3.76 18.79
C THR A 213 -16.58 -2.78 17.80
N TYR A 214 -16.93 -3.27 16.63
CA TYR A 214 -17.68 -2.53 15.61
C TYR A 214 -19.05 -3.15 15.46
N ALA A 215 -20.12 -2.36 15.61
CA ALA A 215 -21.49 -2.79 15.36
C ALA A 215 -22.05 -1.93 14.20
N THR A 216 -22.49 -2.59 13.12
CA THR A 216 -22.96 -1.94 11.90
C THR A 216 -24.42 -2.24 11.67
N GLU A 217 -25.22 -1.20 11.45
CA GLU A 217 -26.60 -1.27 10.99
C GLU A 217 -26.66 -0.97 9.50
N TYR A 218 -27.41 -1.76 8.76
CA TYR A 218 -27.53 -1.64 7.30
C TYR A 218 -28.92 -1.25 6.84
N SER A 219 -28.98 -0.52 5.74
CA SER A 219 -30.22 -0.32 4.98
C SER A 219 -30.67 -1.64 4.35
N PHE A 220 -31.90 -1.66 3.84
CA PHE A 220 -32.40 -2.79 3.04
C PHE A 220 -31.49 -3.10 1.84
N GLN A 221 -30.92 -2.08 1.20
CA GLN A 221 -30.04 -2.22 0.03
C GLN A 221 -28.60 -2.63 0.37
N GLY A 222 -28.24 -2.68 1.68
CA GLY A 222 -26.91 -3.09 2.13
C GLY A 222 -25.92 -1.93 2.39
N SER A 223 -26.36 -0.67 2.30
CA SER A 223 -25.54 0.46 2.70
C SER A 223 -25.50 0.59 4.22
N PRO A 224 -24.35 0.84 4.87
CA PRO A 224 -24.27 1.07 6.31
C PRO A 224 -25.02 2.35 6.69
N LEU A 225 -25.91 2.27 7.66
CA LEU A 225 -26.65 3.41 8.21
C LEU A 225 -25.98 3.97 9.47
N SER A 226 -25.44 3.09 10.31
CA SER A 226 -24.63 3.48 11.44
C SER A 226 -23.51 2.46 11.70
N VAL A 227 -22.38 2.95 12.20
CA VAL A 227 -21.29 2.14 12.72
C VAL A 227 -20.99 2.65 14.13
N LEU A 228 -21.16 1.79 15.12
CA LEU A 228 -20.75 2.04 16.49
C LEU A 228 -19.42 1.33 16.74
N HIS A 229 -18.36 2.09 16.94
CA HIS A 229 -17.07 1.61 17.43
C HIS A 229 -17.04 1.75 18.95
N THR A 230 -16.75 0.67 19.65
CA THR A 230 -16.48 0.65 21.09
C THR A 230 -15.06 0.19 21.31
N HIS A 231 -14.26 1.07 21.84
CA HIS A 231 -12.91 0.79 22.28
C HIS A 231 -12.93 0.50 23.79
N THR A 232 -12.44 -0.66 24.20
CA THR A 232 -12.26 -1.01 25.61
C THR A 232 -10.77 -1.29 25.85
N ASP A 233 -10.15 -0.59 26.76
CA ASP A 233 -8.75 -0.79 27.11
C ASP A 233 -8.55 -1.98 28.09
N SER A 234 -7.29 -2.28 28.44
CA SER A 234 -6.94 -3.35 29.37
C SER A 234 -7.43 -3.11 30.82
N SER A 235 -7.78 -1.89 31.19
CA SER A 235 -8.34 -1.55 32.51
C SER A 235 -9.85 -1.70 32.55
N GLY A 236 -10.51 -1.92 31.41
CA GLY A 236 -11.96 -2.00 31.27
C GLY A 236 -12.63 -0.64 31.04
N TYR A 237 -11.86 0.45 30.89
CA TYR A 237 -12.41 1.72 30.45
C TYR A 237 -12.86 1.63 28.98
N SER A 238 -14.08 2.09 28.72
CA SER A 238 -14.67 2.04 27.38
C SER A 238 -14.97 3.42 26.85
N LEU A 239 -14.73 3.59 25.57
CA LEU A 239 -14.93 4.77 24.77
C LEU A 239 -15.80 4.39 23.59
N THR A 240 -16.77 5.21 23.19
CA THR A 240 -17.63 4.95 22.04
C THR A 240 -17.58 6.05 20.99
N GLU A 241 -17.56 5.64 19.72
CA GLU A 241 -17.66 6.50 18.58
C GLU A 241 -18.76 5.98 17.65
N ARG A 242 -19.75 6.81 17.36
CA ARG A 242 -20.82 6.47 16.44
C ARG A 242 -20.70 7.31 15.18
N TYR A 243 -20.62 6.64 14.05
CA TYR A 243 -20.77 7.25 12.72
C TYR A 243 -22.17 6.96 12.20
N THR A 244 -22.85 7.97 11.68
CA THR A 244 -24.18 7.85 11.06
C THR A 244 -24.10 8.36 9.62
N TYR A 245 -24.66 7.57 8.70
CA TYR A 245 -24.59 7.81 7.26
C TYR A 245 -25.98 8.04 6.70
N THR A 246 -26.13 9.00 5.80
CA THR A 246 -27.34 9.19 5.02
C THR A 246 -27.05 9.14 3.54
N TYR A 247 -28.02 8.67 2.77
CA TYR A 247 -27.87 8.44 1.35
C TYR A 247 -29.04 9.09 0.59
N ASP A 248 -28.81 9.42 -0.66
CA ASP A 248 -29.87 9.82 -1.57
C ASP A 248 -30.60 8.60 -2.17
N HIS A 249 -31.60 8.88 -3.04
CA HIS A 249 -32.37 7.84 -3.72
C HIS A 249 -31.56 6.94 -4.66
N SER A 250 -30.36 7.37 -5.06
CA SER A 250 -29.40 6.62 -5.88
C SER A 250 -28.34 5.90 -5.05
N SER A 251 -28.54 5.81 -3.72
CA SER A 251 -27.63 5.20 -2.75
C SER A 251 -26.23 5.85 -2.70
N ARG A 252 -26.13 7.16 -3.05
CA ARG A 252 -24.91 7.93 -2.91
C ARG A 252 -24.90 8.57 -1.53
N LEU A 253 -23.72 8.54 -0.87
CA LEU A 253 -23.52 9.10 0.47
C LEU A 253 -23.72 10.62 0.46
N THR A 254 -24.68 11.14 1.23
CA THR A 254 -24.96 12.57 1.32
C THR A 254 -24.48 13.22 2.62
N ARG A 255 -24.46 12.47 3.73
CA ARG A 255 -24.00 12.99 5.02
C ARG A 255 -23.29 11.93 5.83
N VAL A 256 -22.27 12.37 6.58
CA VAL A 256 -21.65 11.61 7.66
C VAL A 256 -21.67 12.46 8.92
N SER A 257 -22.25 11.93 9.98
CA SER A 257 -22.22 12.53 11.30
C SER A 257 -21.44 11.64 12.26
N HIS A 258 -20.76 12.25 13.23
CA HIS A 258 -19.97 11.58 14.24
C HIS A 258 -20.44 11.98 15.64
N GLN A 259 -20.51 11.02 16.52
CA GLN A 259 -20.82 11.23 17.93
C GLN A 259 -19.76 10.50 18.77
N TYR A 260 -19.15 11.25 19.68
CA TYR A 260 -18.16 10.74 20.63
C TYR A 260 -18.85 10.58 22.01
N ASP A 261 -18.90 9.36 22.54
CA ASP A 261 -19.63 9.03 23.77
C ASP A 261 -21.04 9.60 23.78
N ASN A 262 -21.40 10.30 24.87
CA ASN A 262 -22.70 10.96 25.04
C ASN A 262 -22.71 12.41 24.58
N ASN A 263 -21.67 12.89 23.87
CA ASN A 263 -21.64 14.24 23.35
C ASN A 263 -22.65 14.43 22.19
N PRO A 264 -23.05 15.66 21.91
CA PRO A 264 -23.87 15.93 20.72
C PRO A 264 -23.21 15.44 19.43
N SER A 265 -24.01 14.90 18.52
CA SER A 265 -23.54 14.52 17.19
C SER A 265 -23.12 15.75 16.38
N VAL A 266 -21.97 15.63 15.69
CA VAL A 266 -21.40 16.64 14.82
C VAL A 266 -21.49 16.18 13.38
N LEU A 267 -21.92 17.05 12.47
CA LEU A 267 -21.91 16.77 11.04
C LEU A 267 -20.46 16.93 10.51
N LEU A 268 -19.82 15.81 10.15
CA LEU A 268 -18.46 15.83 9.62
C LEU A 268 -18.43 16.32 8.17
N VAL A 269 -19.34 15.78 7.35
CA VAL A 269 -19.37 16.07 5.92
C VAL A 269 -20.78 16.00 5.36
N GLU A 270 -21.09 16.91 4.43
CA GLU A 270 -22.28 16.89 3.58
C GLU A 270 -21.89 16.98 2.11
N HIS A 271 -22.31 16.01 1.30
CA HIS A 271 -22.05 15.93 -0.13
C HIS A 271 -23.31 16.28 -0.92
N THR A 272 -23.12 17.02 -2.01
CA THR A 272 -24.12 17.15 -3.08
C THR A 272 -23.53 16.66 -4.39
N TYR A 273 -24.41 16.19 -5.29
CA TYR A 273 -24.01 15.62 -6.56
C TYR A 273 -24.70 16.36 -7.71
N ASP A 274 -24.00 16.44 -8.84
CA ASP A 274 -24.59 16.98 -10.06
C ASP A 274 -25.53 15.94 -10.73
N GLU A 275 -26.17 16.33 -11.84
CA GLU A 275 -27.12 15.48 -12.59
C GLU A 275 -26.47 14.22 -13.17
N LEU A 276 -25.13 14.20 -13.36
CA LEU A 276 -24.37 13.05 -13.81
C LEU A 276 -23.88 12.16 -12.66
N GLY A 277 -24.17 12.54 -11.41
CA GLY A 277 -23.79 11.78 -10.22
C GLY A 277 -22.36 12.05 -9.72
N ARG A 278 -21.69 13.08 -10.21
CA ARG A 278 -20.36 13.49 -9.75
C ARG A 278 -20.49 14.40 -8.52
N LEU A 279 -19.50 14.35 -7.63
CA LEU A 279 -19.45 15.22 -6.45
C LEU A 279 -19.44 16.69 -6.90
N GLN A 280 -20.45 17.45 -6.50
CA GLN A 280 -20.59 18.86 -6.84
C GLN A 280 -20.11 19.77 -5.71
N THR A 281 -20.54 19.47 -4.49
CA THR A 281 -20.14 20.26 -3.31
C THR A 281 -19.82 19.33 -2.16
N ASP A 282 -18.75 19.63 -1.45
CA ASP A 282 -18.33 19.03 -0.20
C ASP A 282 -18.33 20.09 0.90
N LYS A 283 -19.10 19.85 1.98
CA LYS A 283 -19.15 20.75 3.13
C LYS A 283 -18.65 20.01 4.36
N LEU A 284 -17.62 20.53 4.98
CA LEU A 284 -17.00 20.00 6.19
C LEU A 284 -17.37 20.83 7.42
N ASP A 285 -17.26 20.20 8.61
CA ASP A 285 -17.39 20.84 9.91
C ASP A 285 -18.68 21.67 10.03
N ASN A 286 -19.84 21.01 10.04
CA ASN A 286 -21.15 21.64 10.07
C ASN A 286 -21.39 22.68 8.95
N GLY A 287 -20.72 22.52 7.81
CA GLY A 287 -20.86 23.41 6.65
C GLY A 287 -20.00 24.67 6.70
N ILE A 288 -19.09 24.77 7.67
CA ILE A 288 -18.15 25.92 7.80
C ILE A 288 -17.22 26.01 6.59
N TYR A 289 -16.77 24.86 6.09
CA TYR A 289 -15.87 24.78 4.93
C TYR A 289 -16.62 24.14 3.77
N ALA A 290 -16.99 24.93 2.79
CA ALA A 290 -17.58 24.45 1.54
C ALA A 290 -16.53 24.47 0.43
N THR A 291 -16.54 23.41 -0.40
CA THR A 291 -15.70 23.26 -1.58
C THR A 291 -16.56 22.79 -2.73
N ASP A 292 -16.57 23.54 -3.82
CA ASP A 292 -17.28 23.20 -5.04
C ASP A 292 -16.33 22.62 -6.09
N TYR A 293 -16.83 21.64 -6.84
CA TYR A 293 -16.08 20.92 -7.88
C TYR A 293 -16.74 21.13 -9.24
N ALA A 294 -15.93 21.42 -10.23
CA ALA A 294 -16.36 21.58 -11.61
C ALA A 294 -15.67 20.56 -12.53
N TYR A 295 -16.40 20.10 -13.55
CA TYR A 295 -15.92 19.07 -14.48
C TYR A 295 -16.25 19.44 -15.92
N ASN A 296 -15.44 18.98 -16.84
CA ASN A 296 -15.76 19.07 -18.27
C ASN A 296 -16.64 17.88 -18.75
N ILE A 297 -16.97 17.91 -20.04
CA ILE A 297 -17.79 16.85 -20.68
C ILE A 297 -17.13 15.47 -20.69
N ARG A 298 -15.83 15.37 -20.44
CA ARG A 298 -15.09 14.10 -20.34
C ARG A 298 -14.93 13.61 -18.91
N ASN A 299 -15.65 14.20 -17.97
CA ASN A 299 -15.57 13.95 -16.52
C ASN A 299 -14.19 14.28 -15.90
N TRP A 300 -13.39 15.10 -16.56
CA TRP A 300 -12.15 15.58 -15.98
C TRP A 300 -12.45 16.77 -15.07
N LEU A 301 -11.83 16.76 -13.89
CA LEU A 301 -11.93 17.87 -12.93
C LEU A 301 -11.29 19.12 -13.53
N THR A 302 -12.04 20.22 -13.55
CA THR A 302 -11.57 21.51 -14.08
C THR A 302 -11.45 22.59 -13.02
N GLY A 303 -12.13 22.44 -11.89
CA GLY A 303 -12.11 23.42 -10.83
C GLY A 303 -12.39 22.81 -9.47
N ILE A 304 -11.72 23.38 -8.47
CA ILE A 304 -11.97 23.21 -7.05
C ILE A 304 -12.09 24.64 -6.49
N GLU A 305 -13.21 25.00 -5.91
CA GLU A 305 -13.44 26.33 -5.37
C GLU A 305 -13.84 26.25 -3.91
N GLY A 306 -13.00 26.78 -3.02
CA GLY A 306 -13.24 26.85 -1.59
C GLY A 306 -12.66 28.12 -0.97
N GLY A 307 -13.20 28.54 0.17
CA GLY A 307 -12.78 29.77 0.83
C GLY A 307 -11.31 29.80 1.30
N LYS A 308 -10.70 28.65 1.53
CA LYS A 308 -9.29 28.52 1.95
C LYS A 308 -8.35 28.17 0.82
N PHE A 309 -8.84 27.47 -0.19
CA PHE A 309 -8.07 27.00 -1.33
C PHE A 309 -8.97 26.93 -2.56
N SER A 310 -8.43 27.38 -3.70
CA SER A 310 -9.05 27.16 -5.01
C SER A 310 -8.02 26.73 -6.03
N GLN A 311 -8.43 25.92 -6.99
CA GLN A 311 -7.59 25.39 -8.07
C GLN A 311 -8.36 25.32 -9.37
N SER A 312 -7.70 25.68 -10.47
CA SER A 312 -8.21 25.46 -11.83
C SER A 312 -7.27 24.56 -12.61
N LEU A 313 -7.83 23.56 -13.28
CA LEU A 313 -7.12 22.61 -14.11
C LEU A 313 -7.55 22.78 -15.55
N HIS A 314 -6.58 22.93 -16.44
CA HIS A 314 -6.79 23.13 -17.86
C HIS A 314 -6.17 21.97 -18.66
N TYR A 315 -6.84 21.57 -19.72
CA TYR A 315 -6.45 20.43 -20.56
C TYR A 315 -6.24 20.87 -22.01
N THR A 316 -7.32 21.26 -22.68
CA THR A 316 -7.33 21.69 -24.09
C THR A 316 -7.32 23.22 -24.25
N ASP A 317 -7.40 23.91 -23.16
CA ASP A 317 -7.44 25.36 -23.00
C ASP A 317 -6.39 25.79 -21.97
N GLY A 318 -6.41 27.05 -21.57
CA GLY A 318 -5.53 27.61 -20.55
C GLY A 318 -4.23 28.18 -21.09
N LEU A 319 -3.21 28.22 -20.23
CA LEU A 319 -1.94 28.92 -20.50
C LEU A 319 -0.82 28.03 -21.04
N GLY A 320 -1.02 26.72 -21.05
CA GLY A 320 -0.08 25.72 -21.54
C GLY A 320 -0.39 25.25 -22.97
N VAL A 321 0.39 24.27 -23.44
CA VAL A 321 0.13 23.60 -24.72
C VAL A 321 -1.09 22.70 -24.57
N PRO A 322 -2.13 22.81 -25.44
CA PRO A 322 -3.34 21.97 -25.35
C PRO A 322 -3.05 20.47 -25.36
N CYS A 323 -3.63 19.75 -24.40
CA CYS A 323 -3.52 18.29 -24.23
C CYS A 323 -4.90 17.65 -24.43
N TYR A 324 -5.04 16.76 -25.42
CA TYR A 324 -6.30 16.09 -25.75
C TYR A 324 -6.41 14.66 -25.19
N ASN A 325 -5.33 14.18 -24.58
CA ASN A 325 -5.19 12.82 -24.03
C ASN A 325 -5.53 12.70 -22.52
N GLY A 326 -5.89 13.82 -21.87
CA GLY A 326 -6.16 13.88 -20.44
C GLY A 326 -4.99 14.41 -19.60
N ASN A 327 -3.85 14.69 -20.20
CA ASN A 327 -2.78 15.40 -19.50
C ASN A 327 -3.20 16.85 -19.23
N ILE A 328 -2.80 17.37 -18.07
CA ILE A 328 -3.06 18.76 -17.67
C ILE A 328 -2.11 19.68 -18.43
N SER A 329 -2.64 20.64 -19.19
CA SER A 329 -1.82 21.63 -19.93
C SER A 329 -1.29 22.73 -19.03
N SER A 330 -2.11 23.18 -18.08
CA SER A 330 -1.75 24.15 -17.05
C SER A 330 -2.65 24.03 -15.84
N MET A 331 -2.17 24.47 -14.68
CA MET A 331 -2.97 24.61 -13.48
C MET A 331 -2.68 25.92 -12.76
N THR A 332 -3.67 26.46 -12.08
CA THR A 332 -3.50 27.59 -11.17
C THR A 332 -4.14 27.29 -9.83
N TRP A 333 -3.60 27.85 -8.76
CA TRP A 333 -4.20 27.75 -7.43
C TRP A 333 -4.05 29.04 -6.63
N LYS A 334 -4.89 29.19 -5.61
CA LYS A 334 -4.84 30.27 -4.61
C LYS A 334 -4.98 29.65 -3.22
N SER A 335 -4.23 30.17 -2.25
CA SER A 335 -4.33 29.80 -0.84
C SER A 335 -5.03 30.94 -0.07
N GLY A 336 -6.37 30.91 -0.08
CA GLY A 336 -7.25 31.92 0.53
C GLY A 336 -7.78 32.98 -0.41
N ALA A 337 -8.82 33.67 0.04
CA ALA A 337 -9.48 34.74 -0.70
C ALA A 337 -8.51 35.92 -0.91
N GLY A 338 -8.42 36.44 -2.12
CA GLY A 338 -7.56 37.55 -2.48
C GLY A 338 -6.08 37.25 -2.67
N ALA A 339 -5.65 35.98 -2.48
CA ALA A 339 -4.28 35.59 -2.79
C ALA A 339 -3.98 35.69 -4.30
N THR A 340 -2.74 36.07 -4.63
CA THR A 340 -2.27 36.06 -6.02
C THR A 340 -2.28 34.62 -6.54
N PRO A 341 -2.87 34.36 -7.71
CA PRO A 341 -2.80 33.03 -8.34
C PRO A 341 -1.35 32.61 -8.56
N ARG A 342 -1.06 31.35 -8.28
CA ARG A 342 0.18 30.65 -8.63
C ARG A 342 -0.16 29.51 -9.52
N GLY A 343 0.79 29.04 -10.31
CA GLY A 343 0.49 27.90 -11.19
C GLY A 343 1.69 27.38 -11.93
N TYR A 344 1.39 26.36 -12.72
CA TYR A 344 2.32 25.71 -13.63
C TYR A 344 1.74 25.61 -15.04
N LYS A 345 2.62 25.74 -16.02
CA LYS A 345 2.41 25.29 -17.41
C LYS A 345 3.21 24.00 -17.60
N PHE A 346 2.59 22.99 -18.16
CA PHE A 346 3.20 21.67 -18.31
C PHE A 346 3.55 21.39 -19.78
N SER A 347 4.68 20.73 -19.98
CA SER A 347 5.09 20.18 -21.28
C SER A 347 5.34 18.68 -21.15
N TYR A 348 5.05 17.97 -22.23
CA TYR A 348 5.14 16.51 -22.27
C TYR A 348 5.89 16.04 -23.53
N ASP A 349 6.55 14.90 -23.40
CA ASP A 349 7.14 14.23 -24.54
C ASP A 349 6.06 13.51 -25.40
N ARG A 350 6.50 12.86 -26.48
CA ARG A 350 5.62 12.12 -27.39
C ARG A 350 4.96 10.89 -26.77
N LEU A 351 5.42 10.45 -25.62
CA LEU A 351 4.83 9.34 -24.84
C LEU A 351 3.89 9.85 -23.74
N GLY A 352 3.70 11.17 -23.63
CA GLY A 352 2.87 11.79 -22.61
C GLY A 352 3.54 11.87 -21.24
N ARG A 353 4.88 11.74 -21.14
CA ARG A 353 5.64 11.91 -19.90
C ARG A 353 6.00 13.37 -19.71
N LEU A 354 5.93 13.85 -18.45
CA LEU A 354 6.25 15.23 -18.10
C LEU A 354 7.71 15.55 -18.42
N THR A 355 7.95 16.66 -19.13
CA THR A 355 9.30 17.18 -19.41
C THR A 355 9.55 18.48 -18.65
N ASP A 356 8.54 19.35 -18.58
CA ASP A 356 8.68 20.66 -17.94
C ASP A 356 7.43 21.01 -17.16
N ALA A 357 7.62 21.63 -15.99
CA ALA A 357 6.63 22.33 -15.21
C ALA A 357 7.14 23.76 -14.95
N GLU A 358 6.68 24.71 -15.79
CA GLU A 358 7.08 26.11 -15.72
C GLU A 358 6.20 26.86 -14.70
N TYR A 359 6.79 27.29 -13.58
CA TYR A 359 6.13 28.05 -12.55
C TYR A 359 5.89 29.50 -12.96
N GLY A 360 4.78 30.09 -12.48
CA GLY A 360 4.51 31.49 -12.57
C GLY A 360 3.44 31.95 -11.60
N GLU A 361 3.34 33.26 -11.43
CA GLU A 361 2.35 33.93 -10.59
C GLU A 361 1.52 34.93 -11.39
N GLY A 362 0.36 35.32 -10.86
CA GLY A 362 -0.61 36.18 -11.52
C GLY A 362 -1.52 35.43 -12.51
N PRO A 363 -2.56 36.11 -13.05
CA PRO A 363 -3.56 35.45 -13.90
C PRO A 363 -3.00 34.82 -15.18
N SER A 364 -1.89 35.33 -15.72
CA SER A 364 -1.22 34.83 -16.92
C SER A 364 0.04 34.01 -16.64
N LEU A 365 0.35 33.77 -15.34
CA LEU A 365 1.57 33.09 -14.89
C LEU A 365 2.85 33.73 -15.48
N SER A 366 2.88 35.06 -15.58
CA SER A 366 3.99 35.81 -16.18
C SER A 366 4.85 36.57 -15.16
N VAL A 367 4.46 36.54 -13.88
CA VAL A 367 5.19 37.18 -12.79
C VAL A 367 5.95 36.12 -12.02
N ASN A 368 7.12 36.47 -11.49
CA ASN A 368 7.95 35.57 -10.67
C ASN A 368 8.20 34.21 -11.32
N THR A 369 8.34 34.19 -12.64
CA THR A 369 8.66 33.01 -13.42
C THR A 369 9.99 32.40 -12.98
N ASN A 370 10.16 31.10 -13.20
CA ASN A 370 11.37 30.33 -12.88
C ASN A 370 11.73 30.20 -11.38
N ARG A 371 10.83 30.57 -10.46
CA ARG A 371 11.10 30.41 -9.02
C ARG A 371 11.08 28.96 -8.55
N PHE A 372 10.19 28.17 -9.14
CA PHE A 372 9.95 26.78 -8.71
C PHE A 372 9.73 25.85 -9.91
N ASN A 373 10.45 26.08 -10.99
CA ASN A 373 10.38 25.21 -12.15
C ASN A 373 10.91 23.82 -11.83
N GLU A 374 10.33 22.81 -12.49
CA GLU A 374 10.84 21.45 -12.49
C GLU A 374 10.97 20.95 -13.92
N GLN A 375 12.12 20.36 -14.26
CA GLN A 375 12.44 19.89 -15.60
C GLN A 375 13.00 18.48 -15.52
N VAL A 376 12.36 17.54 -16.22
CA VAL A 376 12.93 16.20 -16.43
C VAL A 376 13.76 16.26 -17.71
N THR A 377 15.09 16.28 -17.56
CA THR A 377 16.03 16.48 -18.67
C THR A 377 16.27 15.23 -19.50
N GLY A 378 15.79 14.07 -19.04
CA GLY A 378 15.86 12.83 -19.81
C GLY A 378 15.14 11.66 -19.15
N TYR A 379 14.71 10.75 -20.01
CA TYR A 379 14.18 9.44 -19.61
C TYR A 379 14.92 8.34 -20.36
N ASP A 380 15.12 7.21 -19.70
CA ASP A 380 15.53 6.01 -20.41
C ASP A 380 14.36 5.35 -21.17
N LYS A 381 14.63 4.24 -21.85
CA LYS A 381 13.60 3.46 -22.56
C LYS A 381 12.63 2.72 -21.65
N MET A 382 12.97 2.55 -20.37
CA MET A 382 12.12 1.95 -19.35
C MET A 382 11.14 2.96 -18.73
N GLY A 383 11.42 4.26 -18.91
CA GLY A 383 10.69 5.36 -18.30
C GLY A 383 11.34 5.88 -17.00
N ASN A 384 12.53 5.40 -16.65
CA ASN A 384 13.26 5.94 -15.51
C ASN A 384 13.77 7.35 -15.83
N ILE A 385 13.68 8.25 -14.86
CA ILE A 385 14.18 9.62 -14.97
C ILE A 385 15.72 9.59 -14.90
N LEU A 386 16.39 10.08 -15.92
CA LEU A 386 17.85 10.16 -15.99
C LEU A 386 18.39 11.49 -15.46
N GLY A 387 17.59 12.53 -15.49
CA GLY A 387 17.97 13.83 -14.97
C GLY A 387 16.76 14.65 -14.57
N LEU A 388 16.89 15.37 -13.45
CA LEU A 388 15.86 16.23 -12.89
C LEU A 388 16.51 17.54 -12.44
N LYS A 389 16.01 18.67 -12.94
CA LYS A 389 16.42 19.99 -12.52
C LYS A 389 15.27 20.66 -11.79
N ARG A 390 15.54 21.19 -10.58
CA ARG A 390 14.55 21.92 -9.78
C ARG A 390 15.08 23.29 -9.39
N TYR A 391 14.21 24.27 -9.50
CA TYR A 391 14.46 25.63 -9.06
C TYR A 391 13.78 25.86 -7.70
N GLY A 392 14.41 26.63 -6.84
CA GLY A 392 13.89 26.98 -5.53
C GLY A 392 14.52 28.25 -4.98
N GLN A 393 14.10 28.61 -3.78
CA GLN A 393 14.65 29.77 -3.09
C GLN A 393 16.07 29.45 -2.60
N THR A 394 17.05 30.30 -2.92
CA THR A 394 18.46 30.18 -2.56
C THR A 394 18.94 31.25 -1.59
N SER A 395 18.17 32.33 -1.42
CA SER A 395 18.39 33.40 -0.45
C SER A 395 17.06 34.04 -0.06
N ALA A 396 17.07 35.04 0.82
CA ALA A 396 15.85 35.75 1.22
C ALA A 396 15.05 36.32 0.04
N THR A 397 15.71 36.64 -1.10
CA THR A 397 15.09 37.20 -2.29
C THR A 397 15.49 36.52 -3.59
N GLY A 398 16.48 35.63 -3.53
CA GLY A 398 17.05 34.93 -4.71
C GLY A 398 16.42 33.57 -4.94
N TYR A 399 16.29 33.21 -6.21
CA TYR A 399 15.81 31.91 -6.68
C TYR A 399 16.73 31.44 -7.80
N ASP A 400 17.16 30.19 -7.74
CA ASP A 400 18.03 29.56 -8.73
C ASP A 400 17.84 28.04 -8.68
N VAL A 401 18.65 27.32 -9.44
CA VAL A 401 18.70 25.85 -9.45
C VAL A 401 19.18 25.37 -8.07
N ILE A 402 18.34 24.61 -7.38
CA ILE A 402 18.64 23.96 -6.11
C ILE A 402 19.04 22.50 -6.29
N ASP A 403 18.60 21.85 -7.38
CA ASP A 403 18.96 20.51 -7.78
C ASP A 403 19.23 20.45 -9.28
N ASP A 404 20.33 19.84 -9.68
CA ASP A 404 20.64 19.41 -11.05
C ASP A 404 21.06 17.93 -11.03
N LEU A 405 20.07 17.09 -10.82
CA LEU A 405 20.26 15.67 -10.51
C LEU A 405 20.57 14.86 -11.78
N SER A 406 21.55 13.98 -11.67
CA SER A 406 21.85 12.93 -12.62
C SER A 406 21.62 11.58 -11.95
N LEU A 407 20.69 10.77 -12.47
CA LEU A 407 20.30 9.49 -11.90
C LEU A 407 20.83 8.34 -12.75
N SER A 408 21.40 7.33 -12.12
CA SER A 408 21.86 6.11 -12.78
C SER A 408 21.20 4.87 -12.17
N TYR A 409 20.99 3.86 -13.01
CA TYR A 409 20.22 2.68 -12.65
C TYR A 409 20.98 1.39 -13.01
N ALA A 410 20.64 0.32 -12.29
CA ALA A 410 20.92 -1.06 -12.67
C ALA A 410 19.57 -1.74 -12.95
N GLY A 411 19.23 -1.92 -14.24
CA GLY A 411 17.85 -2.26 -14.61
C GLY A 411 16.89 -1.10 -14.26
N ASN A 412 15.93 -1.37 -13.39
CA ASN A 412 15.01 -0.37 -12.83
C ASN A 412 15.37 0.04 -11.39
N ARG A 413 16.48 -0.44 -10.84
CA ARG A 413 16.92 -0.09 -9.49
C ARG A 413 17.82 1.12 -9.55
N LEU A 414 17.48 2.15 -8.76
CA LEU A 414 18.31 3.34 -8.61
C LEU A 414 19.64 2.94 -7.98
N LYS A 415 20.74 3.35 -8.59
CA LYS A 415 22.10 3.01 -8.17
C LYS A 415 22.82 4.22 -7.55
N LYS A 416 22.62 5.38 -8.16
CA LYS A 416 23.29 6.62 -7.76
C LYS A 416 22.47 7.83 -8.18
N VAL A 417 22.49 8.87 -7.36
CA VAL A 417 22.00 10.22 -7.67
C VAL A 417 23.14 11.20 -7.42
N ALA A 418 23.53 11.97 -8.41
CA ALA A 418 24.54 13.02 -8.25
C ALA A 418 23.88 14.38 -8.49
N ASP A 419 24.06 15.31 -7.59
CA ASP A 419 23.64 16.71 -7.74
C ASP A 419 24.82 17.59 -8.21
N ARG A 420 24.59 18.37 -9.25
CA ARG A 420 25.57 19.31 -9.81
C ARG A 420 25.24 20.76 -9.51
N SER A 421 24.16 21.04 -8.76
CA SER A 421 23.69 22.42 -8.56
C SER A 421 24.69 23.29 -7.85
N GLY A 422 25.45 22.76 -6.92
CA GLY A 422 26.41 23.51 -6.09
C GLY A 422 25.75 24.59 -5.20
N THR A 423 24.43 24.72 -5.23
CA THR A 423 23.65 25.67 -4.42
C THR A 423 22.69 24.93 -3.52
N SER A 424 22.50 25.45 -2.31
CA SER A 424 21.57 24.89 -1.33
C SER A 424 20.30 25.71 -1.22
N ALA A 425 19.18 25.05 -0.93
CA ALA A 425 17.91 25.72 -0.67
C ALA A 425 18.00 26.56 0.61
N PHE A 426 17.40 27.76 0.54
CA PHE A 426 17.35 28.69 1.65
C PHE A 426 16.51 28.14 2.81
N ASN A 427 16.98 28.32 4.06
CA ASN A 427 16.33 27.85 5.28
C ASN A 427 16.00 26.34 5.29
N ASN A 428 16.90 25.48 4.85
CA ASN A 428 16.67 24.05 4.73
C ASN A 428 15.41 23.68 3.93
N GLY A 429 15.10 24.45 2.87
CA GLY A 429 14.04 24.10 1.93
C GLY A 429 14.25 22.71 1.30
N PHE A 430 13.22 22.21 0.67
CA PHE A 430 13.27 20.89 0.01
C PHE A 430 14.24 20.90 -1.16
N GLU A 431 15.39 20.24 -0.97
CA GLU A 431 16.36 19.91 -2.01
C GLU A 431 16.82 18.47 -1.82
N PHE A 432 17.41 17.86 -2.83
CA PHE A 432 18.12 16.61 -2.67
C PHE A 432 19.42 16.86 -1.90
N LYS A 433 19.68 16.06 -0.87
CA LYS A 433 20.92 16.15 -0.10
C LYS A 433 21.90 15.10 -0.64
N ASP A 434 22.78 15.53 -1.54
CA ASP A 434 23.87 14.70 -2.05
C ASP A 434 25.01 14.65 -1.01
N GLY A 435 24.87 13.72 -0.08
CA GLY A 435 25.82 13.56 1.03
C GLY A 435 26.99 12.64 0.71
N ILE A 436 26.88 11.81 -0.33
CA ILE A 436 27.82 10.72 -0.64
C ILE A 436 28.00 10.58 -2.15
N ASP A 437 29.24 10.65 -2.61
CA ASP A 437 29.60 10.40 -4.01
C ASP A 437 30.29 9.02 -4.17
N LEU A 438 29.49 7.96 -4.22
CA LEU A 438 29.95 6.59 -4.43
C LEU A 438 29.42 6.00 -5.74
N PRO A 439 30.07 4.95 -6.30
CA PRO A 439 29.56 4.25 -7.47
C PRO A 439 28.19 3.56 -7.26
N ALA A 440 27.86 3.25 -6.02
CA ALA A 440 26.55 2.72 -5.60
C ALA A 440 26.21 3.31 -4.22
N GLU A 441 25.10 4.03 -4.14
CA GLU A 441 24.59 4.71 -2.94
C GLU A 441 23.38 4.01 -2.35
N TYR A 442 22.79 3.12 -3.15
CA TYR A 442 21.59 2.34 -2.84
C TYR A 442 21.90 0.85 -2.97
N GLU A 443 21.49 0.07 -1.99
CA GLU A 443 21.59 -1.39 -2.02
C GLU A 443 20.20 -2.01 -1.87
N TYR A 444 20.03 -3.23 -2.39
CA TYR A 444 18.76 -3.94 -2.43
C TYR A 444 18.95 -5.39 -2.02
N ASP A 445 17.91 -5.97 -1.40
CA ASP A 445 17.86 -7.41 -1.12
C ASP A 445 17.50 -8.24 -2.36
N GLU A 446 17.40 -9.55 -2.20
CA GLU A 446 17.05 -10.50 -3.24
C GLU A 446 15.62 -10.32 -3.77
N ASN A 447 14.72 -9.75 -2.99
CA ASN A 447 13.35 -9.44 -3.39
C ASN A 447 13.22 -8.07 -4.08
N GLY A 448 14.30 -7.26 -4.07
CA GLY A 448 14.34 -5.92 -4.65
C GLY A 448 13.94 -4.80 -3.68
N ASN A 449 13.84 -5.08 -2.40
CA ASN A 449 13.59 -4.07 -1.38
C ASN A 449 14.88 -3.28 -1.10
N LEU A 450 14.75 -1.96 -0.88
CA LEU A 450 15.88 -1.09 -0.58
C LEU A 450 16.46 -1.40 0.80
N THR A 451 17.72 -1.82 0.89
CA THR A 451 18.39 -2.13 2.16
C THR A 451 19.31 -1.02 2.64
N LYS A 452 19.73 -0.12 1.76
CA LYS A 452 20.55 1.06 2.08
C LYS A 452 20.16 2.28 1.28
N ASP A 453 20.23 3.46 1.91
CA ASP A 453 20.15 4.79 1.26
C ASP A 453 21.17 5.71 1.94
N LEU A 454 22.35 5.78 1.36
CA LEU A 454 23.46 6.51 1.97
C LEU A 454 23.25 8.02 1.96
N ASN A 455 22.49 8.56 0.98
CA ASN A 455 22.14 9.98 0.93
C ASN A 455 21.23 10.42 2.08
N LYS A 456 20.45 9.48 2.62
CA LYS A 456 19.65 9.70 3.84
C LYS A 456 20.34 9.22 5.12
N ASN A 457 21.63 8.87 5.05
CA ASN A 457 22.36 8.26 6.16
C ASN A 457 21.71 6.96 6.68
N ILE A 458 20.97 6.25 5.84
CA ILE A 458 20.37 4.95 6.18
C ILE A 458 21.39 3.86 5.87
N THR A 459 21.90 3.22 6.94
CA THR A 459 22.92 2.17 6.85
C THR A 459 22.34 0.78 6.68
N ALA A 460 21.11 0.56 7.16
CA ALA A 460 20.38 -0.69 6.90
C ALA A 460 18.87 -0.52 7.03
N ILE A 461 18.13 -1.22 6.18
CA ILE A 461 16.70 -1.43 6.31
C ILE A 461 16.47 -2.95 6.36
N GLN A 462 15.83 -3.42 7.41
CA GLN A 462 15.40 -4.81 7.58
C GLN A 462 13.93 -4.95 7.22
N TYR A 463 13.57 -6.08 6.63
CA TYR A 463 12.22 -6.38 6.21
C TYR A 463 11.69 -7.63 6.94
N ASN A 464 10.37 -7.70 7.12
CA ASN A 464 9.70 -8.90 7.61
C ASN A 464 9.30 -9.81 6.43
N CYS A 465 8.71 -10.96 6.72
CA CYS A 465 8.24 -11.94 5.74
C CYS A 465 7.17 -11.40 4.75
N LEU A 466 6.52 -10.28 5.07
CA LEU A 466 5.57 -9.58 4.19
C LEU A 466 6.26 -8.56 3.28
N ASN A 467 7.60 -8.49 3.25
CA ASN A 467 8.38 -7.45 2.58
C ASN A 467 8.04 -6.03 3.05
N LEU A 468 7.64 -5.87 4.32
CA LEU A 468 7.43 -4.57 4.95
C LEU A 468 8.65 -4.20 5.82
N PRO A 469 9.11 -2.91 5.80
CA PRO A 469 10.23 -2.49 6.64
C PRO A 469 9.95 -2.75 8.12
N SER A 470 10.75 -3.59 8.76
CA SER A 470 10.64 -3.89 10.20
C SER A 470 11.54 -2.96 11.03
N ARG A 471 12.70 -2.57 10.48
CA ARG A 471 13.64 -1.65 11.14
C ARG A 471 14.44 -0.86 10.14
N VAL A 472 14.60 0.45 10.41
CA VAL A 472 15.49 1.37 9.69
C VAL A 472 16.58 1.83 10.65
N MET A 473 17.85 1.73 10.26
CA MET A 473 19.02 2.13 11.05
C MET A 473 19.78 3.25 10.35
N PHE A 474 20.16 4.25 11.12
CA PHE A 474 20.90 5.42 10.63
C PHE A 474 22.35 5.41 11.10
N ALA A 475 23.23 6.08 10.36
CA ALA A 475 24.66 6.14 10.64
C ALA A 475 25.00 6.76 12.02
N ASN A 476 24.14 7.61 12.56
CA ASN A 476 24.30 8.22 13.88
C ASN A 476 23.82 7.34 15.05
N GLY A 477 23.42 6.08 14.78
CA GLY A 477 22.93 5.15 15.79
C GLY A 477 21.41 5.25 16.06
N ASN A 478 20.72 6.22 15.49
CA ASN A 478 19.26 6.31 15.58
C ASN A 478 18.60 5.16 14.83
N SER A 479 17.39 4.79 15.22
CA SER A 479 16.62 3.77 14.51
C SER A 479 15.11 4.00 14.61
N ILE A 480 14.39 3.44 13.62
CA ILE A 480 12.94 3.38 13.62
C ILE A 480 12.57 1.90 13.49
N SER A 481 11.73 1.40 14.37
CA SER A 481 11.22 0.03 14.32
C SER A 481 9.71 0.04 14.17
N TYR A 482 9.20 -0.91 13.41
CA TYR A 482 7.78 -1.04 13.10
C TYR A 482 7.26 -2.40 13.54
N LEU A 483 6.08 -2.42 14.13
CA LEU A 483 5.32 -3.62 14.46
C LEU A 483 4.14 -3.72 13.50
N TYR A 484 3.97 -4.88 12.89
CA TYR A 484 2.85 -5.17 11.97
C TYR A 484 2.08 -6.40 12.46
N ASP A 485 0.79 -6.48 12.12
CA ASP A 485 0.08 -7.76 12.16
C ASP A 485 0.34 -8.57 10.87
N ALA A 486 -0.10 -9.82 10.87
CA ALA A 486 0.08 -10.73 9.72
C ALA A 486 -0.70 -10.31 8.46
N ALA A 487 -1.64 -9.37 8.58
CA ALA A 487 -2.33 -8.75 7.44
C ALA A 487 -1.58 -7.52 6.89
N GLY A 488 -0.42 -7.16 7.45
CA GLY A 488 0.41 -6.03 7.04
C GLY A 488 -0.03 -4.68 7.61
N ARG A 489 -0.99 -4.65 8.54
CA ARG A 489 -1.40 -3.42 9.20
C ARG A 489 -0.36 -3.00 10.23
N LYS A 490 0.13 -1.76 10.15
CA LYS A 490 1.08 -1.20 11.12
C LYS A 490 0.37 -0.91 12.45
N LEU A 491 0.90 -1.50 13.52
CA LEU A 491 0.34 -1.42 14.87
C LEU A 491 1.10 -0.44 15.76
N ARG A 492 2.42 -0.30 15.55
CA ARG A 492 3.27 0.55 16.38
C ARG A 492 4.49 1.00 15.61
N THR A 493 4.94 2.23 15.90
CA THR A 493 6.23 2.75 15.48
C THR A 493 7.04 3.14 16.72
N VAL A 494 8.32 2.79 16.76
CA VAL A 494 9.25 3.17 17.83
C VAL A 494 10.41 3.92 17.19
N HIS A 495 10.62 5.17 17.59
CA HIS A 495 11.77 5.98 17.22
C HIS A 495 12.77 5.96 18.36
N VAL A 496 14.02 5.61 18.09
CA VAL A 496 15.13 5.71 19.03
C VAL A 496 16.03 6.85 18.55
N LEU A 497 16.11 7.91 19.32
CA LEU A 497 16.85 9.13 19.04
C LEU A 497 17.84 9.39 20.19
N GLU A 498 19.16 9.45 19.89
CA GLU A 498 20.22 9.71 20.89
C GLU A 498 20.15 8.83 22.16
N GLY A 499 19.61 7.61 22.04
CA GLY A 499 19.41 6.69 23.16
C GLY A 499 18.03 6.74 23.83
N ASP A 500 17.24 7.80 23.59
CA ASP A 500 15.85 7.89 24.05
C ASP A 500 14.88 7.26 23.05
N SER A 501 13.78 6.68 23.55
CA SER A 501 12.77 6.05 22.70
C SER A 501 11.43 6.78 22.77
N VAL A 502 10.83 7.08 21.60
CA VAL A 502 9.48 7.59 21.47
C VAL A 502 8.65 6.55 20.71
N THR A 503 7.52 6.15 21.29
CA THR A 503 6.60 5.15 20.72
C THR A 503 5.31 5.83 20.28
N THR A 504 4.85 5.52 19.06
CA THR A 504 3.57 5.98 18.49
C THR A 504 2.80 4.82 17.86
#